data_9586b5a02cf3627b7ef368fdbb0ddcdd
#
_entry.id   9586b5a02cf3627b7ef368fdbb0ddcdd
#
_cell.length_a   1.000
_cell.length_b   1.000
_cell.length_c   1.000
_cell.angle_alpha   90.00
_cell.angle_beta   90.00
_cell.angle_gamma   90.00
#
_symmetry.space_group_name_H-M   'P 1'
#
loop_
_entity.id
_entity.type
_entity.pdbx_description
1 polymer ?
#
loop_
_entity_poly.entity_id
_entity_poly.type
_entity_poly.pdbx_seq_one_letter_code
_entity_poly.pdbx_strand_id
1 'polypeptide(L)'
;MQTYNLFLELRINKFDLMGVIRKTQSVSLVLNEFEKNSKAISAIELVKRLDDKINKTTVYRLLDKLEDDGLLHYFLDSNGVKWFAKCKICSKSKHHDVHPHFQCTDCGIVDCLEIKITIPEIPNRKVVNSQILVLGKCDLCLQ
;
A
#
# COMPACT_ATOMS: atom_id res chain seq x y z
N MET A 1 33.97 -14.93 -12.98
CA MET A 1 33.12 -15.25 -11.81
C MET A 1 32.95 -14.09 -10.82
N GLN A 2 32.85 -12.86 -11.28
CA GLN A 2 32.69 -11.68 -10.40
C GLN A 2 31.48 -10.79 -10.72
N THR A 3 30.59 -11.22 -11.60
CA THR A 3 29.45 -10.43 -12.06
C THR A 3 28.12 -10.75 -11.35
N TYR A 4 28.07 -11.76 -10.49
CA TYR A 4 26.85 -12.16 -9.80
C TYR A 4 26.60 -11.42 -8.46
N ASN A 5 27.62 -10.77 -7.89
CA ASN A 5 27.48 -10.07 -6.61
C ASN A 5 26.98 -8.62 -6.74
N LEU A 6 27.07 -8.01 -7.93
CA LEU A 6 26.65 -6.62 -8.12
C LEU A 6 25.13 -6.44 -8.15
N PHE A 7 24.39 -7.49 -8.53
CA PHE A 7 22.92 -7.45 -8.59
C PHE A 7 22.24 -7.67 -7.21
N LEU A 8 22.94 -8.28 -6.26
CA LEU A 8 22.41 -8.43 -4.90
C LEU A 8 22.59 -7.15 -4.07
N GLU A 9 23.65 -6.38 -4.32
CA GLU A 9 23.89 -5.12 -3.60
C GLU A 9 23.00 -3.98 -4.08
N LEU A 10 22.50 -4.02 -5.30
CA LEU A 10 21.53 -3.03 -5.81
C LEU A 10 20.09 -3.24 -5.33
N ARG A 11 19.80 -4.32 -4.60
CA ARG A 11 18.58 -4.48 -3.79
C ARG A 11 18.65 -3.74 -2.46
N ILE A 12 19.80 -3.24 -2.10
CA ILE A 12 19.99 -2.35 -0.99
C ILE A 12 19.47 -0.97 -1.45
N ASN A 13 18.30 -0.60 -0.91
CA ASN A 13 18.09 0.72 -0.42
C ASN A 13 17.43 1.76 -1.31
N LYS A 14 16.27 1.46 -1.82
CA LYS A 14 15.25 2.52 -1.94
C LYS A 14 14.89 3.08 -0.54
N PHE A 15 15.19 2.33 0.52
CA PHE A 15 15.01 2.71 1.92
C PHE A 15 16.10 3.61 2.48
N ASP A 16 17.35 3.50 2.03
CA ASP A 16 18.46 4.32 2.54
C ASP A 16 18.48 5.72 1.92
N LEU A 17 17.88 5.92 0.76
CA LEU A 17 17.76 7.23 0.11
C LEU A 17 16.59 8.10 0.63
N MET A 18 15.67 7.52 1.41
CA MET A 18 14.52 8.22 1.96
C MET A 18 14.69 8.45 3.48
N GLY A 19 15.85 8.99 3.83
CA GLY A 19 16.31 9.21 5.19
C GLY A 19 15.33 9.90 6.13
N VAL A 20 14.45 9.16 6.80
CA VAL A 20 13.88 9.59 8.10
C VAL A 20 13.31 8.42 8.90
N ILE A 21 13.03 7.26 8.31
CA ILE A 21 12.59 6.13 9.13
C ILE A 21 13.82 5.37 9.61
N ARG A 22 14.14 5.59 10.89
CA ARG A 22 15.06 4.70 11.59
C ARG A 22 14.50 3.28 11.44
N LYS A 23 15.24 2.40 10.77
CA LYS A 23 14.86 1.00 10.55
C LYS A 23 14.80 0.27 11.90
N THR A 24 13.68 0.41 12.59
CA THR A 24 13.42 -0.30 13.84
C THR A 24 12.85 -1.68 13.53
N GLN A 25 12.97 -2.59 14.47
CA GLN A 25 12.36 -3.93 14.35
C GLN A 25 10.86 -3.83 14.03
N SER A 26 10.14 -2.91 14.66
CA SER A 26 8.70 -2.70 14.43
C SER A 26 8.39 -2.25 13.00
N VAL A 27 9.20 -1.36 12.42
CA VAL A 27 9.06 -0.94 11.01
C VAL A 27 9.26 -2.14 10.08
N SER A 28 10.29 -2.95 10.32
CA SER A 28 10.56 -4.14 9.51
C SER A 28 9.42 -5.16 9.60
N LEU A 29 8.84 -5.37 10.78
CA LEU A 29 7.71 -6.28 10.97
C LEU A 29 6.48 -5.82 10.18
N VAL A 30 6.14 -4.54 10.25
CA VAL A 30 5.02 -3.97 9.48
C VAL A 30 5.25 -4.10 7.98
N LEU A 31 6.42 -3.71 7.48
CA LEU A 31 6.71 -3.76 6.04
C LEU A 31 6.74 -5.19 5.49
N ASN A 32 7.22 -6.15 6.27
CA ASN A 32 7.22 -7.55 5.87
C ASN A 32 5.81 -8.10 5.60
N GLU A 33 4.79 -7.61 6.32
CA GLU A 33 3.41 -8.03 6.06
C GLU A 33 2.94 -7.60 4.65
N PHE A 34 3.37 -6.44 4.19
CA PHE A 34 3.08 -5.96 2.82
C PHE A 34 3.93 -6.64 1.74
N GLU A 35 5.06 -7.24 2.10
CA GLU A 35 5.91 -7.98 1.16
C GLU A 35 5.46 -9.40 0.93
N LYS A 36 4.90 -10.04 1.96
CA LYS A 36 4.37 -11.41 1.88
C LYS A 36 3.18 -11.52 0.94
N ASN A 37 2.38 -10.47 0.87
CA ASN A 37 1.19 -10.42 0.05
C ASN A 37 1.19 -9.13 -0.77
N SER A 38 1.07 -9.23 -2.08
CA SER A 38 0.90 -8.07 -2.97
C SER A 38 -0.47 -7.38 -2.81
N LYS A 39 -1.28 -7.85 -1.88
CA LYS A 39 -2.64 -7.37 -1.60
C LYS A 39 -2.62 -6.24 -0.58
N ALA A 40 -3.66 -5.42 -0.60
CA ALA A 40 -3.87 -4.44 0.43
C ALA A 40 -4.23 -5.11 1.77
N ILE A 41 -3.87 -4.48 2.87
CA ILE A 41 -4.15 -4.94 4.22
C ILE A 41 -4.84 -3.81 4.98
N SER A 42 -5.96 -4.09 5.65
CA SER A 42 -6.60 -3.12 6.52
C SER A 42 -5.79 -2.92 7.81
N ALA A 43 -5.89 -1.74 8.41
CA ALA A 43 -5.23 -1.48 9.68
C ALA A 43 -5.65 -2.46 10.78
N ILE A 44 -6.94 -2.84 10.80
CA ILE A 44 -7.49 -3.80 11.76
C ILE A 44 -6.86 -5.18 11.57
N GLU A 45 -6.75 -5.65 10.34
CA GLU A 45 -6.15 -6.94 10.03
C GLU A 45 -4.65 -6.95 10.37
N LEU A 46 -3.94 -5.87 10.06
CA LEU A 46 -2.52 -5.74 10.40
C LEU A 46 -2.28 -5.78 11.91
N VAL A 47 -3.14 -5.10 12.69
CA VAL A 47 -3.08 -5.15 14.15
C VAL A 47 -3.25 -6.58 14.64
N LYS A 48 -4.21 -7.34 14.12
CA LYS A 48 -4.42 -8.75 14.49
C LYS A 48 -3.21 -9.63 14.18
N ARG A 49 -2.58 -9.44 13.03
CA ARG A 49 -1.40 -10.23 12.61
C ARG A 49 -0.17 -9.96 13.46
N LEU A 50 -0.07 -8.77 14.04
CA LEU A 50 1.10 -8.31 14.80
C LEU A 50 0.83 -8.17 16.30
N ASP A 51 -0.31 -8.62 16.81
CA ASP A 51 -0.79 -8.40 18.19
C ASP A 51 0.20 -8.94 19.24
N ASP A 52 0.86 -10.06 18.95
CA ASP A 52 1.88 -10.67 19.81
C ASP A 52 3.26 -9.99 19.75
N LYS A 53 3.49 -9.09 18.79
CA LYS A 53 4.81 -8.49 18.48
C LYS A 53 4.85 -6.98 18.66
N ILE A 54 3.76 -6.29 18.33
CA ILE A 54 3.68 -4.83 18.35
C ILE A 54 2.33 -4.41 18.91
N ASN A 55 2.32 -3.46 19.83
CA ASN A 55 1.05 -2.95 20.33
C ASN A 55 0.29 -2.16 19.25
N LYS A 56 -1.03 -2.17 19.36
CA LYS A 56 -1.98 -1.54 18.43
C LYS A 56 -1.62 -0.08 18.11
N THR A 57 -1.31 0.72 19.12
CA THR A 57 -0.98 2.15 18.94
C THR A 57 0.25 2.33 18.08
N THR A 58 1.27 1.50 18.27
CA THR A 58 2.49 1.54 17.46
C THR A 58 2.20 1.18 15.99
N VAL A 59 1.35 0.18 15.74
CA VAL A 59 0.94 -0.19 14.37
C VAL A 59 0.30 1.00 13.65
N TYR A 60 -0.68 1.66 14.26
CA TYR A 60 -1.33 2.83 13.64
C TYR A 60 -0.35 3.97 13.38
N ARG A 61 0.52 4.31 14.34
CA ARG A 61 1.52 5.36 14.18
C ARG A 61 2.53 5.04 13.06
N LEU A 62 2.88 3.77 12.90
CA LEU A 62 3.78 3.33 11.82
C LEU A 62 3.08 3.40 10.47
N LEU A 63 1.81 3.02 10.37
CA LEU A 63 1.03 3.13 9.14
C LEU A 63 0.96 4.58 8.66
N ASP A 64 0.59 5.51 9.55
CA ASP A 64 0.53 6.94 9.23
C ASP A 64 1.91 7.46 8.77
N LYS A 65 2.98 7.09 9.48
CA LYS A 65 4.33 7.51 9.12
C LYS A 65 4.80 6.93 7.78
N LEU A 66 4.51 5.67 7.51
CA LEU A 66 4.87 5.01 6.24
C LEU A 66 4.08 5.59 5.05
N GLU A 67 2.86 6.03 5.30
CA GLU A 67 2.05 6.76 4.32
C GLU A 67 2.63 8.15 4.07
N ASP A 68 2.91 8.93 5.11
CA ASP A 68 3.54 10.26 5.01
C ASP A 68 4.88 10.20 4.25
N ASP A 69 5.65 9.14 4.43
CA ASP A 69 6.93 8.92 3.75
C ASP A 69 6.78 8.35 2.32
N GLY A 70 5.54 8.09 1.87
CA GLY A 70 5.23 7.59 0.53
C GLY A 70 5.63 6.13 0.29
N LEU A 71 5.85 5.35 1.34
CA LEU A 71 6.16 3.91 1.25
C LEU A 71 4.90 3.07 1.16
N LEU A 72 3.84 3.51 1.79
CA LEU A 72 2.49 2.98 1.68
C LEU A 72 1.58 4.07 1.14
N HIS A 73 0.51 3.65 0.50
CA HIS A 73 -0.64 4.50 0.23
C HIS A 73 -1.88 3.86 0.86
N TYR A 74 -2.88 4.66 1.13
CA TYR A 74 -4.15 4.15 1.62
C TYR A 74 -5.29 4.51 0.68
N PHE A 75 -6.34 3.73 0.76
CA PHE A 75 -7.63 4.01 0.14
C PHE A 75 -8.75 3.51 1.05
N LEU A 76 -9.96 3.99 0.79
CA LEU A 76 -11.14 3.59 1.54
C LEU A 76 -11.93 2.55 0.75
N ASP A 77 -12.38 1.50 1.42
CA ASP A 77 -13.31 0.55 0.84
C ASP A 77 -14.75 1.09 0.84
N SER A 78 -15.69 0.29 0.35
CA SER A 78 -17.11 0.65 0.28
C SER A 78 -17.76 0.91 1.66
N ASN A 79 -17.14 0.46 2.74
CA ASN A 79 -17.58 0.66 4.12
C ASN A 79 -16.83 1.79 4.83
N GLY A 80 -15.93 2.49 4.13
CA GLY A 80 -15.10 3.54 4.71
C GLY A 80 -13.92 3.03 5.54
N VAL A 81 -13.57 1.76 5.44
CA VAL A 81 -12.41 1.18 6.12
C VAL A 81 -11.13 1.52 5.38
N LYS A 82 -10.11 1.97 6.11
CA LYS A 82 -8.79 2.26 5.57
C LYS A 82 -8.02 0.98 5.25
N TRP A 83 -7.61 0.84 4.00
CA TRP A 83 -6.73 -0.21 3.51
C TRP A 83 -5.42 0.39 3.09
N PHE A 84 -4.33 -0.29 3.36
CA PHE A 84 -2.98 0.13 3.01
C PHE A 84 -2.38 -0.84 2.01
N ALA A 85 -1.59 -0.31 1.09
CA ALA A 85 -0.84 -1.10 0.12
C ALA A 85 0.53 -0.50 -0.11
N LYS A 86 1.50 -1.36 -0.46
CA LYS A 86 2.84 -0.93 -0.83
C LYS A 86 2.81 -0.34 -2.23
N CYS A 87 3.24 0.90 -2.36
CA CYS A 87 3.31 1.56 -3.65
C CYS A 87 4.60 1.21 -4.39
N LYS A 88 4.47 0.80 -5.65
CA LYS A 88 5.63 0.56 -6.53
C LYS A 88 6.12 1.84 -7.21
N ILE A 89 5.28 2.86 -7.29
CA ILE A 89 5.49 4.03 -8.16
C ILE A 89 5.44 5.36 -7.38
N CYS A 90 4.91 5.38 -6.15
CA CYS A 90 4.76 6.60 -5.36
C CYS A 90 6.08 7.05 -4.74
N SER A 91 6.27 8.37 -4.69
CA SER A 91 7.34 9.02 -3.94
C SER A 91 6.73 10.06 -3.00
N LYS A 92 7.48 10.50 -1.99
CA LYS A 92 7.06 11.50 -1.01
C LYS A 92 6.53 12.81 -1.64
N SER A 93 6.96 13.12 -2.86
CA SER A 93 6.58 14.34 -3.59
C SER A 93 5.52 14.14 -4.68
N LYS A 94 5.16 12.91 -5.00
CA LYS A 94 4.21 12.57 -6.05
C LYS A 94 3.38 11.36 -5.65
N HIS A 95 2.34 11.59 -4.88
CA HIS A 95 1.23 10.64 -4.75
C HIS A 95 0.38 10.72 -6.02
N HIS A 96 0.83 10.07 -7.08
CA HIS A 96 0.00 9.87 -8.27
C HIS A 96 -0.78 8.57 -8.13
N ASP A 97 -1.60 8.48 -7.08
CA ASP A 97 -2.49 7.36 -6.88
C ASP A 97 -3.73 7.48 -7.77
N VAL A 98 -3.51 7.39 -9.06
CA VAL A 98 -4.61 7.29 -10.04
C VAL A 98 -4.82 5.84 -10.45
N HIS A 99 -4.21 4.87 -9.75
CA HIS A 99 -4.52 3.47 -10.02
C HIS A 99 -5.79 3.07 -9.28
N PRO A 100 -6.69 2.33 -9.94
CA PRO A 100 -7.91 1.87 -9.30
C PRO A 100 -7.64 0.72 -8.34
N HIS A 101 -8.53 0.57 -7.39
CA HIS A 101 -8.56 -0.55 -6.45
C HIS A 101 -9.78 -1.43 -6.75
N PHE A 102 -9.69 -2.70 -6.44
CA PHE A 102 -10.78 -3.66 -6.59
C PHE A 102 -11.15 -4.23 -5.23
N GLN A 103 -12.44 -4.35 -4.96
CA GLN A 103 -12.97 -5.04 -3.80
C GLN A 103 -13.94 -6.13 -4.24
N CYS A 104 -13.70 -7.37 -3.81
CA CYS A 104 -14.63 -8.46 -4.01
C CYS A 104 -15.82 -8.33 -3.06
N THR A 105 -17.03 -8.36 -3.61
CA THR A 105 -18.27 -8.27 -2.82
C THR A 105 -18.58 -9.53 -2.03
N ASP A 106 -18.02 -10.68 -2.44
CA ASP A 106 -18.29 -11.97 -1.81
C ASP A 106 -17.29 -12.31 -0.70
N CYS A 107 -15.99 -12.27 -0.98
CA CYS A 107 -14.96 -12.65 0.00
C CYS A 107 -14.26 -11.45 0.66
N GLY A 108 -14.55 -10.21 0.22
CA GLY A 108 -13.98 -8.98 0.81
C GLY A 108 -12.51 -8.72 0.47
N ILE A 109 -11.90 -9.52 -0.42
CA ILE A 109 -10.51 -9.29 -0.83
C ILE A 109 -10.38 -7.92 -1.49
N VAL A 110 -9.29 -7.22 -1.21
CA VAL A 110 -9.01 -5.90 -1.76
C VAL A 110 -7.64 -5.89 -2.41
N ASP A 111 -7.58 -5.45 -3.66
CA ASP A 111 -6.38 -5.44 -4.48
C ASP A 111 -6.16 -4.08 -5.15
N CYS A 112 -4.89 -3.74 -5.40
CA CYS A 112 -4.53 -2.67 -6.33
C CYS A 112 -4.56 -3.23 -7.77
N LEU A 113 -5.24 -2.53 -8.66
CA LEU A 113 -5.28 -2.92 -10.08
C LEU A 113 -4.14 -2.24 -10.84
N GLU A 114 -3.35 -3.02 -11.56
CA GLU A 114 -2.27 -2.52 -12.41
C GLU A 114 -2.79 -2.06 -13.78
N ILE A 115 -3.92 -1.36 -13.79
CA ILE A 115 -4.52 -0.77 -14.99
C ILE A 115 -4.52 0.75 -14.90
N LYS A 116 -4.40 1.41 -16.03
CA LYS A 116 -4.46 2.88 -16.10
C LYS A 116 -5.87 3.31 -16.41
N ILE A 117 -6.45 4.12 -15.53
CA ILE A 117 -7.71 4.81 -15.77
C ILE A 117 -7.43 6.30 -15.89
N THR A 118 -7.95 6.91 -16.93
CA THR A 118 -7.84 8.36 -17.13
C THR A 118 -9.14 9.01 -16.69
N ILE A 119 -9.04 9.95 -15.76
CA ILE A 119 -10.18 10.80 -15.37
C ILE A 119 -10.22 11.96 -16.34
N PRO A 120 -11.35 12.18 -17.05
CA PRO A 120 -11.48 13.30 -17.94
C PRO A 120 -11.47 14.63 -17.19
N GLU A 121 -11.13 15.70 -17.89
CA GLU A 121 -11.19 17.04 -17.34
C GLU A 121 -12.62 17.40 -16.94
N ILE A 122 -12.81 17.88 -15.72
CA ILE A 122 -14.13 18.23 -15.18
C ILE A 122 -14.30 19.75 -15.35
N PRO A 123 -15.26 20.23 -16.16
CA PRO A 123 -15.45 21.65 -16.40
C PRO A 123 -15.63 22.45 -15.10
N ASN A 124 -14.93 23.57 -15.03
CA ASN A 124 -15.00 24.54 -13.91
C ASN A 124 -14.59 23.94 -12.55
N ARG A 125 -13.77 22.89 -12.53
CA ARG A 125 -13.29 22.25 -11.30
C ARG A 125 -11.81 21.92 -11.41
N LYS A 126 -11.11 22.08 -10.30
CA LYS A 126 -9.73 21.60 -10.14
C LYS A 126 -9.75 20.32 -9.32
N VAL A 127 -9.46 19.19 -9.94
CA VAL A 127 -9.31 17.92 -9.21
C VAL A 127 -7.99 17.96 -8.45
N VAL A 128 -8.05 17.76 -7.14
CA VAL A 128 -6.88 17.73 -6.26
C VAL A 128 -6.50 16.30 -5.91
N ASN A 129 -7.51 15.43 -5.79
CA ASN A 129 -7.33 14.02 -5.48
C ASN A 129 -8.49 13.21 -6.06
N SER A 130 -8.26 11.95 -6.37
CA SER A 130 -9.29 11.01 -6.84
C SER A 130 -9.00 9.61 -6.32
N GLN A 131 -10.05 8.89 -5.99
CA GLN A 131 -10.01 7.48 -5.63
C GLN A 131 -10.99 6.73 -6.51
N ILE A 132 -10.56 5.62 -7.10
CA ILE A 132 -11.42 4.75 -7.90
C ILE A 132 -11.46 3.39 -7.22
N LEU A 133 -12.64 2.99 -6.79
CA LEU A 133 -12.92 1.68 -6.24
C LEU A 133 -13.86 0.93 -7.17
N VAL A 134 -13.42 -0.22 -7.67
CA VAL A 134 -14.21 -1.12 -8.51
C VAL A 134 -14.73 -2.26 -7.65
N LEU A 135 -16.03 -2.45 -7.65
CA LEU A 135 -16.69 -3.53 -6.91
C LEU A 135 -17.08 -4.65 -7.86
N GLY A 136 -16.86 -5.89 -7.46
CA GLY A 136 -17.19 -7.04 -8.28
C GLY A 136 -16.87 -8.37 -7.59
N LYS A 137 -16.74 -9.45 -8.35
CA LYS A 137 -16.33 -10.75 -7.86
C LYS A 137 -14.91 -11.08 -8.32
N CYS A 138 -14.08 -11.60 -7.43
CA CYS A 138 -12.76 -12.08 -7.80
C CYS A 138 -12.84 -13.42 -8.52
N ASP A 139 -11.74 -13.85 -9.12
CA ASP A 139 -11.62 -15.13 -9.83
C ASP A 139 -12.06 -16.34 -9.00
N LEU A 140 -11.77 -16.35 -7.70
CA LEU A 140 -12.19 -17.41 -6.78
C LEU A 140 -13.70 -17.41 -6.51
N CYS A 141 -14.36 -16.26 -6.60
CA CYS A 141 -15.79 -16.09 -6.33
C CYS A 141 -16.65 -16.07 -7.60
N LEU A 142 -16.04 -16.10 -8.79
CA LEU A 142 -16.75 -16.20 -10.08
C LEU A 142 -17.22 -17.60 -10.42
N GLN A 143 -16.78 -18.60 -9.68
CA GLN A 143 -17.14 -20.02 -9.89
C GLN A 143 -18.53 -20.35 -9.39
#